data_1ac1e09a55d41321e98fcee604d5e990
#
_entry.id   1ac1e09a55d41321e98fcee604d5e990
#
_cell.length_a   1.000
_cell.length_b   1.000
_cell.length_c   1.000
_cell.angle_alpha   90.00
_cell.angle_beta   90.00
_cell.angle_gamma   90.00
#
_symmetry.space_group_name_H-M   'P 1'
#
loop_
_entity.id
_entity.type
_entity.pdbx_description
1 polymer ?
#
loop_
_entity_poly.entity_id
_entity_poly.type
_entity_poly.pdbx_seq_one_letter_code
_entity_poly.pdbx_strand_id
1 'polypeptide(L)'
;VELETYSVNWDTKEQDLNAGTIDCIWNGLSVSDERKKVMLMSEPYMKNEMVFVVNGSSDVASQADLAGKNIAVQNGSTAQETLLASDVVANGATTTELATNVEALQQLELNMVDAAFLDSVVANYEISTSGKDYKVLPDGLDPEEYAIGFRLGDQALCDKIEEILHEMKQDGKLAEISTTWFGSDITTIE
;
A
#
# COMPACT_ATOMS: atom_id res chain seq x y z
N VAL A 1 -26.78 3.20 6.41
CA VAL A 1 -25.75 2.13 6.46
C VAL A 1 -24.83 2.50 7.61
N GLU A 2 -24.51 1.54 8.46
CA GLU A 2 -23.52 1.68 9.52
C GLU A 2 -22.20 1.11 9.02
N LEU A 3 -21.10 1.83 9.22
CA LEU A 3 -19.76 1.39 8.84
C LEU A 3 -19.14 0.62 10.01
N GLU A 4 -18.76 -0.61 9.77
CA GLU A 4 -17.89 -1.37 10.66
C GLU A 4 -16.52 -1.55 10.01
N THR A 5 -15.44 -1.33 10.78
CA THR A 5 -14.08 -1.60 10.32
C THR A 5 -13.64 -2.97 10.83
N TYR A 6 -13.06 -3.78 9.94
CA TYR A 6 -12.55 -5.11 10.23
C TYR A 6 -11.06 -5.17 9.90
N SER A 7 -10.25 -5.65 10.86
CA SER A 7 -8.82 -5.86 10.63
C SER A 7 -8.60 -7.19 9.90
N VAL A 8 -8.29 -7.12 8.63
CA VAL A 8 -8.10 -8.29 7.78
C VAL A 8 -6.64 -8.76 7.82
N ASN A 9 -6.43 -10.08 7.80
CA ASN A 9 -5.12 -10.63 7.48
C ASN A 9 -4.91 -10.52 5.96
N TRP A 10 -3.82 -9.88 5.56
CA TRP A 10 -3.59 -9.55 4.15
C TRP A 10 -3.44 -10.78 3.25
N ASP A 11 -2.95 -11.90 3.78
CA ASP A 11 -2.83 -13.17 3.05
C ASP A 11 -4.18 -13.84 2.78
N THR A 12 -5.20 -13.55 3.57
CA THR A 12 -6.53 -14.18 3.47
C THR A 12 -7.64 -13.23 3.08
N LYS A 13 -7.32 -11.99 2.68
CA LYS A 13 -8.28 -10.92 2.37
C LYS A 13 -9.34 -11.31 1.34
N GLU A 14 -8.94 -12.05 0.29
CA GLU A 14 -9.87 -12.53 -0.73
C GLU A 14 -10.83 -13.61 -0.17
N GLN A 15 -10.36 -14.42 0.78
CA GLN A 15 -11.18 -15.44 1.43
C GLN A 15 -12.23 -14.78 2.33
N ASP A 16 -11.85 -13.77 3.12
CA ASP A 16 -12.77 -13.02 3.98
C ASP A 16 -13.83 -12.29 3.14
N LEU A 17 -13.42 -11.69 2.02
CA LEU A 17 -14.33 -11.05 1.07
C LEU A 17 -15.33 -12.06 0.47
N ASN A 18 -14.84 -13.17 -0.05
CA ASN A 18 -15.67 -14.19 -0.70
C ASN A 18 -16.59 -14.94 0.29
N ALA A 19 -16.16 -15.10 1.54
CA ALA A 19 -16.98 -15.68 2.60
C ALA A 19 -18.09 -14.74 3.10
N GLY A 20 -18.05 -13.45 2.73
CA GLY A 20 -18.99 -12.45 3.21
C GLY A 20 -18.71 -11.98 4.64
N THR A 21 -17.50 -12.22 5.15
CA THR A 21 -17.03 -11.68 6.44
C THR A 21 -16.90 -10.16 6.35
N ILE A 22 -16.51 -9.65 5.20
CA ILE A 22 -16.43 -8.23 4.84
C ILE A 22 -17.18 -7.97 3.53
N ASP A 23 -17.66 -6.76 3.33
CA ASP A 23 -18.38 -6.36 2.12
C ASP A 23 -17.46 -5.78 1.05
N CYS A 24 -16.37 -5.15 1.47
CA CYS A 24 -15.33 -4.65 0.56
C CYS A 24 -13.97 -4.64 1.25
N ILE A 25 -12.91 -4.57 0.45
CA ILE A 25 -11.55 -4.29 0.89
C ILE A 25 -11.26 -2.83 0.51
N TRP A 26 -11.32 -1.95 1.50
CA TRP A 26 -11.03 -0.53 1.31
C TRP A 26 -9.82 -0.12 2.14
N ASN A 27 -8.67 -0.31 1.56
CA ASN A 27 -7.36 -0.05 2.16
C ASN A 27 -6.38 0.34 1.03
N GLY A 28 -5.08 0.29 1.24
CA GLY A 28 -4.07 0.35 0.17
C GLY A 28 -4.11 -0.90 -0.71
N LEU A 29 -5.20 -1.11 -1.43
CA LEU A 29 -5.37 -2.25 -2.35
C LEU A 29 -4.99 -1.82 -3.75
N SER A 30 -3.75 -2.14 -4.15
CA SER A 30 -3.23 -1.83 -5.48
C SER A 30 -3.99 -2.57 -6.57
N VAL A 31 -4.26 -1.89 -7.67
CA VAL A 31 -4.85 -2.48 -8.86
C VAL A 31 -3.86 -3.43 -9.52
N SER A 32 -4.25 -4.68 -9.74
CA SER A 32 -3.48 -5.64 -10.53
C SER A 32 -4.38 -6.51 -11.40
N ASP A 33 -3.85 -7.03 -12.50
CA ASP A 33 -4.60 -7.92 -13.40
C ASP A 33 -4.94 -9.25 -12.72
N GLU A 34 -4.13 -9.68 -11.75
CA GLU A 34 -4.41 -10.89 -10.98
C GLU A 34 -5.62 -10.68 -10.05
N ARG A 35 -5.68 -9.54 -9.35
CA ARG A 35 -6.80 -9.18 -8.48
C ARG A 35 -8.11 -9.01 -9.24
N LYS A 36 -8.07 -8.41 -10.44
CA LYS A 36 -9.26 -8.29 -11.32
C LYS A 36 -9.87 -9.62 -11.74
N LYS A 37 -9.13 -10.72 -11.68
CA LYS A 37 -9.65 -12.06 -11.98
C LYS A 37 -10.48 -12.65 -10.85
N VAL A 38 -10.23 -12.23 -9.61
CA VAL A 38 -10.80 -12.86 -8.41
C VAL A 38 -11.73 -11.94 -7.62
N MET A 39 -11.71 -10.62 -7.91
CA MET A 39 -12.60 -9.63 -7.31
C MET A 39 -13.00 -8.55 -8.31
N LEU A 40 -14.13 -7.92 -8.08
CA LEU A 40 -14.53 -6.69 -8.77
C LEU A 40 -13.77 -5.53 -8.14
N MET A 41 -13.09 -4.73 -8.93
CA MET A 41 -12.37 -3.55 -8.46
C MET A 41 -13.10 -2.29 -8.94
N SER A 42 -13.19 -1.29 -8.07
CA SER A 42 -13.66 0.04 -8.45
C SER A 42 -12.71 0.70 -9.44
N GLU A 43 -13.11 1.85 -9.98
CA GLU A 43 -12.13 2.78 -10.55
C GLU A 43 -11.09 3.17 -9.48
N PRO A 44 -9.85 3.48 -9.90
CA PRO A 44 -8.81 3.92 -8.97
C PRO A 44 -9.18 5.24 -8.30
N TYR A 45 -8.98 5.33 -6.98
CA TYR A 45 -9.32 6.54 -6.22
C TYR A 45 -8.09 7.31 -5.71
N MET A 46 -6.89 6.70 -5.71
CA MET A 46 -5.68 7.32 -5.15
C MET A 46 -4.42 6.78 -5.82
N LYS A 47 -3.43 7.66 -6.03
CA LYS A 47 -2.09 7.28 -6.53
C LYS A 47 -1.23 6.73 -5.41
N ASN A 48 -0.37 5.80 -5.77
CA ASN A 48 0.67 5.23 -4.91
C ASN A 48 1.93 4.91 -5.72
N GLU A 49 3.03 4.67 -5.03
CA GLU A 49 4.26 4.05 -5.55
C GLU A 49 4.91 3.23 -4.44
N MET A 50 5.70 2.23 -4.81
CA MET A 50 6.45 1.46 -3.84
C MET A 50 7.79 2.11 -3.56
N VAL A 51 8.14 2.25 -2.28
CA VAL A 51 9.36 2.94 -1.85
C VAL A 51 10.18 2.10 -0.88
N PHE A 52 11.49 2.34 -0.89
CA PHE A 52 12.38 1.81 0.14
C PHE A 52 12.52 2.84 1.26
N VAL A 53 12.28 2.38 2.48
CA VAL A 53 12.49 3.14 3.71
C VAL A 53 13.70 2.56 4.44
N VAL A 54 14.58 3.42 4.90
CA VAL A 54 15.76 3.06 5.72
C VAL A 54 15.83 3.95 6.97
N ASN A 55 16.58 3.53 7.97
CA ASN A 55 16.86 4.40 9.12
C ASN A 55 17.59 5.67 8.66
N GLY A 56 17.29 6.83 9.25
CA GLY A 56 17.89 8.10 8.87
C GLY A 56 19.42 8.12 9.00
N SER A 57 19.96 7.34 9.95
CA SER A 57 21.40 7.15 10.14
C SER A 57 22.05 6.13 9.20
N SER A 58 21.27 5.46 8.32
CA SER A 58 21.80 4.48 7.39
C SER A 58 22.66 5.13 6.30
N ASP A 59 23.75 4.45 5.93
CA ASP A 59 24.61 4.84 4.81
C ASP A 59 24.00 4.54 3.43
N VAL A 60 22.89 3.77 3.38
CA VAL A 60 22.15 3.46 2.15
C VAL A 60 21.53 4.75 1.63
N ALA A 61 21.89 5.13 0.42
CA ALA A 61 21.42 6.36 -0.23
C ALA A 61 20.66 6.12 -1.55
N SER A 62 20.78 4.91 -2.10
CA SER A 62 20.17 4.52 -3.38
C SER A 62 19.78 3.03 -3.37
N GLN A 63 19.00 2.62 -4.35
CA GLN A 63 18.67 1.20 -4.53
C GLN A 63 19.92 0.32 -4.79
N ALA A 64 20.95 0.87 -5.42
CA ALA A 64 22.20 0.13 -5.67
C ALA A 64 22.92 -0.28 -4.37
N ASP A 65 22.77 0.51 -3.30
CA ASP A 65 23.37 0.24 -1.99
C ASP A 65 22.65 -0.90 -1.23
N LEU A 66 21.51 -1.35 -1.74
CA LEU A 66 20.74 -2.46 -1.17
C LEU A 66 21.28 -3.84 -1.57
N ALA A 67 22.28 -3.92 -2.44
CA ALA A 67 22.91 -5.20 -2.79
C ALA A 67 23.47 -5.89 -1.53
N GLY A 68 23.08 -7.15 -1.31
CA GLY A 68 23.46 -7.94 -0.14
C GLY A 68 22.78 -7.53 1.18
N LYS A 69 21.83 -6.59 1.15
CA LYS A 69 21.06 -6.13 2.29
C LYS A 69 19.81 -6.99 2.50
N ASN A 70 19.24 -6.93 3.71
CA ASN A 70 17.99 -7.60 4.04
C ASN A 70 16.85 -6.59 4.07
N ILE A 71 15.78 -6.87 3.31
CA ILE A 71 14.66 -5.97 3.08
C ILE A 71 13.38 -6.59 3.63
N ALA A 72 12.72 -5.91 4.56
CA ALA A 72 11.41 -6.31 5.05
C ALA A 72 10.31 -5.93 4.06
N VAL A 73 9.33 -6.81 3.89
CA VAL A 73 8.16 -6.59 3.02
C VAL A 73 6.94 -7.30 3.57
N GLN A 74 5.75 -6.75 3.34
CA GLN A 74 4.51 -7.41 3.73
C GLN A 74 4.21 -8.59 2.79
N ASN A 75 3.95 -9.76 3.38
CA ASN A 75 3.57 -10.97 2.67
C ASN A 75 2.22 -10.81 1.93
N GLY A 76 2.06 -11.42 0.75
CA GLY A 76 0.84 -11.36 -0.07
C GLY A 76 0.51 -9.97 -0.63
N SER A 77 1.46 -9.03 -0.63
CA SER A 77 1.31 -7.68 -1.18
C SER A 77 1.89 -7.56 -2.59
N THR A 78 1.45 -6.55 -3.35
CA THR A 78 2.08 -6.16 -4.62
C THR A 78 3.52 -5.70 -4.40
N ALA A 79 3.82 -5.09 -3.25
CA ALA A 79 5.20 -4.75 -2.86
C ALA A 79 6.10 -6.00 -2.84
N GLN A 80 5.62 -7.11 -2.28
CA GLN A 80 6.39 -8.36 -2.30
C GLN A 80 6.66 -8.84 -3.73
N GLU A 81 5.62 -8.85 -4.59
CA GLU A 81 5.76 -9.28 -5.98
C GLU A 81 6.76 -8.40 -6.74
N THR A 82 6.63 -7.08 -6.62
CA THR A 82 7.53 -6.09 -7.24
C THR A 82 8.97 -6.24 -6.73
N LEU A 83 9.15 -6.37 -5.41
CA LEU A 83 10.49 -6.54 -4.82
C LEU A 83 11.17 -7.80 -5.32
N LEU A 84 10.48 -8.93 -5.32
CA LEU A 84 11.03 -10.22 -5.77
C LEU A 84 11.39 -10.21 -7.26
N ALA A 85 10.70 -9.42 -8.07
CA ALA A 85 10.99 -9.25 -9.50
C ALA A 85 12.04 -8.16 -9.80
N SER A 86 12.47 -7.40 -8.78
CA SER A 86 13.32 -6.23 -8.95
C SER A 86 14.80 -6.57 -9.17
N ASP A 87 15.52 -5.63 -9.78
CA ASP A 87 16.99 -5.68 -9.88
C ASP A 87 17.67 -5.66 -8.51
N VAL A 88 17.04 -5.14 -7.48
CA VAL A 88 17.57 -5.10 -6.11
C VAL A 88 17.78 -6.53 -5.58
N VAL A 89 16.78 -7.41 -5.74
CA VAL A 89 16.89 -8.82 -5.37
C VAL A 89 17.80 -9.57 -6.33
N ALA A 90 17.72 -9.30 -7.63
CA ALA A 90 18.64 -9.91 -8.62
C ALA A 90 20.12 -9.58 -8.35
N ASN A 91 20.41 -8.44 -7.73
CA ASN A 91 21.76 -8.04 -7.32
C ASN A 91 22.16 -8.50 -5.91
N GLY A 92 21.38 -9.42 -5.32
CA GLY A 92 21.78 -10.17 -4.11
C GLY A 92 21.16 -9.68 -2.81
N ALA A 93 20.18 -8.76 -2.83
CA ALA A 93 19.38 -8.46 -1.64
C ALA A 93 18.56 -9.69 -1.22
N THR A 94 18.31 -9.82 0.08
CA THR A 94 17.44 -10.85 0.65
C THR A 94 16.17 -10.22 1.19
N THR A 95 15.09 -11.00 1.33
CA THR A 95 13.80 -10.53 1.80
C THR A 95 13.43 -11.17 3.14
N THR A 96 12.81 -10.38 4.01
CA THR A 96 12.12 -10.84 5.22
C THR A 96 10.64 -10.54 5.09
N GLU A 97 9.84 -11.59 5.01
CA GLU A 97 8.39 -11.48 4.87
C GLU A 97 7.73 -11.33 6.25
N LEU A 98 6.83 -10.36 6.38
CA LEU A 98 6.14 -10.02 7.62
C LEU A 98 4.63 -9.88 7.37
N ALA A 99 3.83 -9.99 8.41
CA ALA A 99 2.37 -9.95 8.26
C ALA A 99 1.84 -8.53 7.95
N THR A 100 2.56 -7.50 8.40
CA THR A 100 2.12 -6.10 8.24
C THR A 100 3.28 -5.16 7.90
N ASN A 101 2.97 -4.04 7.23
CA ASN A 101 3.92 -2.95 7.00
C ASN A 101 4.42 -2.33 8.32
N VAL A 102 3.58 -2.31 9.36
CA VAL A 102 3.97 -1.82 10.69
C VAL A 102 5.07 -2.70 11.28
N GLU A 103 4.94 -4.03 11.18
CA GLU A 103 5.99 -4.97 11.61
C GLU A 103 7.27 -4.78 10.80
N ALA A 104 7.17 -4.52 9.48
CA ALA A 104 8.34 -4.24 8.63
C ALA A 104 9.12 -3.01 9.12
N LEU A 105 8.41 -1.92 9.43
CA LEU A 105 9.02 -0.71 9.98
C LEU A 105 9.57 -0.91 11.41
N GLN A 106 8.92 -1.74 12.23
CA GLN A 106 9.44 -2.11 13.57
C GLN A 106 10.75 -2.90 13.48
N GLN A 107 10.84 -3.86 12.54
CA GLN A 107 12.08 -4.61 12.30
C GLN A 107 13.21 -3.68 11.81
N LEU A 108 12.88 -2.70 10.97
CA LEU A 108 13.82 -1.67 10.53
C LEU A 108 14.30 -0.81 11.71
N GLU A 109 13.41 -0.36 12.58
CA GLU A 109 13.76 0.42 13.77
C GLU A 109 14.72 -0.33 14.70
N LEU A 110 14.48 -1.63 14.86
CA LEU A 110 15.33 -2.51 15.68
C LEU A 110 16.64 -2.92 14.99
N ASN A 111 16.90 -2.45 13.77
CA ASN A 111 18.04 -2.83 12.94
C ASN A 111 18.12 -4.37 12.67
N MET A 112 16.97 -5.04 12.65
CA MET A 112 16.88 -6.46 12.29
C MET A 112 16.86 -6.66 10.77
N VAL A 113 16.51 -5.60 10.03
CA VAL A 113 16.59 -5.50 8.57
C VAL A 113 17.25 -4.16 8.20
N ASP A 114 17.79 -4.08 6.99
CA ASP A 114 18.49 -2.87 6.51
C ASP A 114 17.53 -1.85 5.86
N ALA A 115 16.42 -2.33 5.31
CA ALA A 115 15.37 -1.52 4.69
C ALA A 115 14.00 -2.16 4.87
N ALA A 116 12.94 -1.36 4.69
CA ALA A 116 11.57 -1.83 4.47
C ALA A 116 11.12 -1.36 3.08
N PHE A 117 10.38 -2.22 2.37
CA PHE A 117 9.81 -1.90 1.07
C PHE A 117 8.29 -1.94 1.16
N LEU A 118 7.63 -0.81 0.95
CA LEU A 118 6.22 -0.62 1.19
C LEU A 118 5.66 0.58 0.41
N ASP A 119 4.36 0.76 0.51
CA ASP A 119 3.61 1.87 -0.09
C ASP A 119 4.11 3.24 0.39
N SER A 120 4.32 4.17 -0.51
CA SER A 120 4.73 5.54 -0.23
C SER A 120 3.75 6.27 0.68
N VAL A 121 2.46 5.99 0.52
CA VAL A 121 1.38 6.54 1.34
C VAL A 121 1.56 6.11 2.81
N VAL A 122 1.82 4.82 3.06
CA VAL A 122 2.07 4.29 4.40
C VAL A 122 3.39 4.82 4.96
N ALA A 123 4.46 4.80 4.14
CA ALA A 123 5.78 5.29 4.55
C ALA A 123 5.72 6.76 4.99
N ASN A 124 5.13 7.64 4.18
CA ASN A 124 5.02 9.06 4.48
C ASN A 124 4.16 9.34 5.74
N TYR A 125 3.07 8.61 5.90
CA TYR A 125 2.24 8.70 7.10
C TYR A 125 3.04 8.32 8.36
N GLU A 126 3.69 7.16 8.37
CA GLU A 126 4.49 6.69 9.50
C GLU A 126 5.66 7.62 9.81
N ILE A 127 6.37 8.13 8.81
CA ILE A 127 7.45 9.11 8.99
C ILE A 127 6.92 10.38 9.64
N SER A 128 5.77 10.89 9.20
CA SER A 128 5.21 12.15 9.69
C SER A 128 4.63 12.04 11.11
N THR A 129 4.13 10.87 11.50
CA THR A 129 3.37 10.69 12.76
C THR A 129 4.14 9.99 13.87
N SER A 130 5.07 9.09 13.54
CA SER A 130 5.80 8.30 14.54
C SER A 130 6.90 9.08 15.27
N GLY A 131 7.40 10.17 14.68
CA GLY A 131 8.56 10.92 15.19
C GLY A 131 9.89 10.15 15.07
N LYS A 132 9.90 9.05 14.30
CA LYS A 132 11.10 8.23 14.09
C LYS A 132 11.97 8.78 12.97
N ASP A 133 13.27 8.52 13.08
CA ASP A 133 14.23 8.96 12.09
C ASP A 133 14.33 7.95 10.94
N TYR A 134 13.37 8.04 10.01
CA TYR A 134 13.35 7.29 8.76
C TYR A 134 13.62 8.20 7.58
N LYS A 135 14.17 7.64 6.50
CA LYS A 135 14.24 8.30 5.20
C LYS A 135 13.75 7.38 4.09
N VAL A 136 13.04 7.96 3.14
CA VAL A 136 12.65 7.31 1.89
C VAL A 136 13.80 7.45 0.92
N LEU A 137 14.20 6.36 0.26
CA LEU A 137 15.18 6.43 -0.82
C LEU A 137 14.56 7.10 -2.05
N PRO A 138 15.37 7.86 -2.82
CA PRO A 138 14.91 8.37 -4.11
C PRO A 138 14.61 7.19 -5.06
N ASP A 139 13.79 7.47 -6.07
CA ASP A 139 13.40 6.52 -7.11
C ASP A 139 12.56 5.34 -6.56
N GLY A 140 11.28 5.58 -6.35
CA GLY A 140 10.29 4.54 -6.08
C GLY A 140 10.20 3.53 -7.23
N LEU A 141 9.69 2.35 -6.94
CA LEU A 141 9.38 1.33 -7.95
C LEU A 141 7.88 1.31 -8.21
N ASP A 142 7.50 0.98 -9.44
CA ASP A 142 6.13 0.71 -9.87
C ASP A 142 5.11 1.76 -9.39
N PRO A 143 4.93 2.87 -10.13
CA PRO A 143 3.77 3.74 -9.94
C PRO A 143 2.50 2.91 -10.06
N GLU A 144 1.65 2.95 -9.05
CA GLU A 144 0.42 2.18 -9.00
C GLU A 144 -0.75 3.03 -8.51
N GLU A 145 -1.93 2.46 -8.53
CA GLU A 145 -3.15 3.10 -8.07
C GLU A 145 -3.90 2.19 -7.12
N TYR A 146 -4.55 2.77 -6.11
CA TYR A 146 -5.43 2.05 -5.20
C TYR A 146 -6.87 2.06 -5.70
N ALA A 147 -7.52 0.91 -5.56
CA ALA A 147 -8.95 0.75 -5.79
C ALA A 147 -9.62 0.03 -4.62
N ILE A 148 -10.93 0.00 -4.62
CA ILE A 148 -11.73 -0.74 -3.64
C ILE A 148 -12.06 -2.10 -4.24
N GLY A 149 -11.82 -3.18 -3.49
CA GLY A 149 -12.14 -4.55 -3.91
C GLY A 149 -13.49 -5.01 -3.38
N PHE A 150 -14.32 -5.58 -4.27
CA PHE A 150 -15.64 -6.16 -3.96
C PHE A 150 -15.70 -7.60 -4.42
N ARG A 151 -16.68 -8.38 -3.91
CA ARG A 151 -16.97 -9.71 -4.48
C ARG A 151 -17.35 -9.60 -5.96
N LEU A 152 -16.99 -10.60 -6.74
CA LEU A 152 -17.48 -10.72 -8.11
C LEU A 152 -19.03 -10.83 -8.07
N GLY A 153 -19.74 -9.85 -8.58
CA GLY A 153 -21.20 -9.79 -8.56
C GLY A 153 -21.80 -8.71 -7.68
N ASP A 154 -21.02 -8.05 -6.82
CA ASP A 154 -21.48 -6.94 -5.99
C ASP A 154 -21.41 -5.59 -6.74
N GLN A 155 -21.73 -5.62 -8.06
CA GLN A 155 -21.68 -4.45 -8.94
C GLN A 155 -22.50 -3.28 -8.39
N ALA A 156 -23.69 -3.55 -7.84
CA ALA A 156 -24.56 -2.49 -7.31
C ALA A 156 -23.95 -1.73 -6.11
N LEU A 157 -23.16 -2.41 -5.28
CA LEU A 157 -22.43 -1.77 -4.18
C LEU A 157 -21.25 -0.96 -4.72
N CYS A 158 -20.49 -1.51 -5.66
CA CYS A 158 -19.40 -0.83 -6.35
C CYS A 158 -19.89 0.47 -7.00
N ASP A 159 -20.90 0.38 -7.86
CA ASP A 159 -21.48 1.53 -8.57
C ASP A 159 -21.95 2.63 -7.60
N LYS A 160 -22.56 2.22 -6.46
CA LYS A 160 -23.04 3.20 -5.48
C LYS A 160 -21.91 3.90 -4.73
N ILE A 161 -20.81 3.20 -4.47
CA ILE A 161 -19.63 3.81 -3.83
C ILE A 161 -18.92 4.74 -4.83
N GLU A 162 -18.76 4.33 -6.07
CA GLU A 162 -18.20 5.18 -7.12
C GLU A 162 -19.00 6.46 -7.35
N GLU A 163 -20.34 6.36 -7.43
CA GLU A 163 -21.23 7.54 -7.48
C GLU A 163 -20.95 8.53 -6.35
N ILE A 164 -20.79 8.02 -5.12
CA ILE A 164 -20.50 8.88 -3.95
C ILE A 164 -19.10 9.47 -4.03
N LEU A 165 -18.09 8.73 -4.49
CA LEU A 165 -16.75 9.24 -4.69
C LEU A 165 -16.73 10.39 -5.72
N HIS A 166 -17.47 10.27 -6.82
CA HIS A 166 -17.64 11.37 -7.78
C HIS A 166 -18.36 12.58 -7.18
N GLU A 167 -19.41 12.38 -6.38
CA GLU A 167 -20.05 13.48 -5.65
C GLU A 167 -19.05 14.18 -4.72
N MET A 168 -18.25 13.43 -3.95
CA MET A 168 -17.21 13.95 -3.06
C MET A 168 -16.07 14.65 -3.82
N LYS A 169 -15.79 14.24 -5.06
CA LYS A 169 -14.84 14.95 -5.92
C LYS A 169 -15.41 16.31 -6.34
N GLN A 170 -16.68 16.34 -6.76
CA GLN A 170 -17.34 17.55 -7.24
C GLN A 170 -17.49 18.61 -6.15
N ASP A 171 -17.78 18.20 -4.91
CA ASP A 171 -17.91 19.10 -3.77
C ASP A 171 -16.57 19.44 -3.08
N GLY A 172 -15.47 18.85 -3.55
CA GLY A 172 -14.10 19.07 -3.07
C GLY A 172 -13.75 18.30 -1.79
N LYS A 173 -14.62 17.42 -1.31
CA LYS A 173 -14.41 16.66 -0.06
C LYS A 173 -13.27 15.67 -0.16
N LEU A 174 -13.07 15.03 -1.33
CA LEU A 174 -11.93 14.14 -1.56
C LEU A 174 -10.60 14.88 -1.46
N ALA A 175 -10.49 16.05 -2.10
CA ALA A 175 -9.27 16.86 -2.05
C ALA A 175 -8.98 17.37 -0.63
N GLU A 176 -10.01 17.74 0.14
CA GLU A 176 -9.90 18.14 1.54
C GLU A 176 -9.34 17.01 2.40
N ILE A 177 -9.92 15.80 2.29
CA ILE A 177 -9.49 14.62 3.02
C ILE A 177 -8.04 14.26 2.63
N SER A 178 -7.77 14.16 1.34
CA SER A 178 -6.43 13.82 0.83
C SER A 178 -5.38 14.81 1.34
N THR A 179 -5.65 16.11 1.24
CA THR A 179 -4.73 17.15 1.73
C THR A 179 -4.54 17.08 3.26
N THR A 180 -5.59 16.75 3.99
CA THR A 180 -5.51 16.63 5.46
C THR A 180 -4.59 15.50 5.89
N TRP A 181 -4.66 14.35 5.22
CA TRP A 181 -3.91 13.16 5.60
C TRP A 181 -2.53 13.05 4.95
N PHE A 182 -2.36 13.57 3.73
CA PHE A 182 -1.17 13.37 2.92
C PHE A 182 -0.46 14.68 2.53
N GLY A 183 -1.00 15.84 2.95
CA GLY A 183 -0.42 17.15 2.66
C GLY A 183 -0.68 17.66 1.23
N SER A 184 -1.28 16.85 0.36
CA SER A 184 -1.65 17.20 -1.02
C SER A 184 -2.81 16.35 -1.52
N ASP A 185 -3.47 16.78 -2.60
CA ASP A 185 -4.46 15.95 -3.27
C ASP A 185 -3.77 14.91 -4.16
N ILE A 186 -3.83 13.64 -3.74
CA ILE A 186 -3.33 12.47 -4.48
C ILE A 186 -4.46 11.59 -5.04
N THR A 187 -5.70 12.10 -5.06
CA THR A 187 -6.86 11.37 -5.58
C THR A 187 -6.85 11.31 -7.11
N THR A 188 -7.44 10.24 -7.66
CA THR A 188 -7.48 9.97 -9.11
C THR A 188 -8.89 10.05 -9.70
N ILE A 189 -9.93 10.18 -8.87
CA ILE A 189 -11.33 10.33 -9.32
C ILE A 189 -11.46 11.60 -10.17
N GLU A 190 -12.01 11.46 -11.40
CA GLU A 190 -12.20 12.55 -12.37
C GLU A 190 -13.59 13.20 -12.30
#